data_e7d1c9fc784963d09c29c54c26d9df49
#
_entry.id   e7d1c9fc784963d09c29c54c26d9df49
#
_cell.length_a   1.000
_cell.length_b   1.000
_cell.length_c   1.000
_cell.angle_alpha   90.00
_cell.angle_beta   90.00
_cell.angle_gamma   90.00
#
_symmetry.space_group_name_H-M   'P 1'
#
loop_
_entity.id
_entity.type
_entity.pdbx_description
1 polymer ?
#
loop_
_entity_poly.entity_id
_entity_poly.type
_entity_poly.pdbx_seq_one_letter_code
_entity_poly.pdbx_strand_id
1 'polypeptide(L)'
;MKKTTKRLVLAVLLFLLLLLTGYFILAFYYREGFSVNTWINGVYCTGKTVEEVNSELLLRTEAPNIVIVDREGTEYTISLAEADYQADYSNVLEHYRQEQNPFLWVDNVLFHSRRELSPTVTVDVDALRRAYDSLEFVRAEQHKNKDYSLARDTSGEYVFTDGLAGRIDLEKAFLALENTVENGQETLNLSDSGCYYDITPNENQKTLRNLWKEIERYQSCDIVYCFGQERHPVTAADCASFLVTENGLPVTDQTGN
;
A
#
# COMPACT_ATOMS: atom_id res chain seq x y z
N MET A 1 -6.74 -24.73 77.49
CA MET A 1 -7.31 -24.04 76.32
C MET A 1 -6.61 -22.74 75.89
N LYS A 2 -6.29 -21.76 76.76
CA LYS A 2 -5.69 -20.49 76.34
C LYS A 2 -4.30 -20.55 75.66
N LYS A 3 -3.41 -21.52 75.97
CA LYS A 3 -2.06 -21.62 75.36
C LYS A 3 -2.09 -22.20 73.93
N THR A 4 -2.98 -23.14 73.62
CA THR A 4 -3.17 -23.77 72.29
C THR A 4 -3.81 -22.79 71.33
N THR A 5 -4.79 -22.01 71.78
CA THR A 5 -5.43 -20.95 70.94
C THR A 5 -4.43 -19.87 70.52
N LYS A 6 -3.54 -19.43 71.45
CA LYS A 6 -2.47 -18.46 71.13
C LYS A 6 -1.48 -18.98 70.09
N ARG A 7 -1.07 -20.29 70.22
CA ARG A 7 -0.18 -20.92 69.27
C ARG A 7 -0.84 -21.06 67.88
N LEU A 8 -2.14 -21.40 67.82
CA LEU A 8 -2.90 -21.47 66.60
C LEU A 8 -3.00 -20.12 65.90
N VAL A 9 -3.34 -19.06 66.65
CA VAL A 9 -3.42 -17.66 66.14
C VAL A 9 -2.06 -17.23 65.64
N LEU A 10 -0.97 -17.52 66.37
CA LEU A 10 0.37 -17.19 65.90
C LEU A 10 0.76 -17.93 64.61
N ALA A 11 0.42 -19.22 64.50
CA ALA A 11 0.66 -20.00 63.29
C ALA A 11 -0.11 -19.44 62.08
N VAL A 12 -1.37 -19.05 62.25
CA VAL A 12 -2.18 -18.39 61.19
C VAL A 12 -1.57 -17.07 60.77
N LEU A 13 -1.11 -16.25 61.76
CA LEU A 13 -0.47 -14.95 61.43
C LEU A 13 0.83 -15.15 60.66
N LEU A 14 1.68 -16.13 61.07
CA LEU A 14 2.89 -16.44 60.32
C LEU A 14 2.60 -16.95 58.93
N PHE A 15 1.58 -17.77 58.73
CA PHE A 15 1.15 -18.26 57.44
C PHE A 15 0.65 -17.10 56.55
N LEU A 16 -0.16 -16.19 57.09
CA LEU A 16 -0.62 -14.99 56.34
C LEU A 16 0.56 -14.08 55.96
N LEU A 17 1.52 -13.89 56.88
CA LEU A 17 2.73 -13.13 56.61
C LEU A 17 3.55 -13.75 55.47
N LEU A 18 3.68 -15.10 55.45
CA LEU A 18 4.39 -15.83 54.40
C LEU A 18 3.69 -15.68 53.04
N LEU A 19 2.34 -15.78 53.00
CA LEU A 19 1.54 -15.52 51.79
C LEU A 19 1.71 -14.10 51.30
N LEU A 20 1.67 -13.12 52.20
CA LEU A 20 1.85 -11.70 51.84
C LEU A 20 3.25 -11.43 51.29
N THR A 21 4.27 -12.03 51.90
CA THR A 21 5.66 -11.93 51.42
C THR A 21 5.81 -12.55 50.04
N GLY A 22 5.24 -13.73 49.81
CA GLY A 22 5.24 -14.37 48.48
C GLY A 22 4.50 -13.53 47.43
N TYR A 23 3.37 -12.94 47.82
CA TYR A 23 2.62 -12.02 46.94
C TYR A 23 3.48 -10.83 46.46
N PHE A 24 4.16 -10.16 47.38
CA PHE A 24 5.02 -9.03 47.04
C PHE A 24 6.26 -9.45 46.26
N ILE A 25 6.87 -10.58 46.54
CA ILE A 25 8.01 -11.11 45.76
C ILE A 25 7.58 -11.29 44.29
N LEU A 26 6.43 -11.90 44.03
CA LEU A 26 5.91 -12.06 42.67
C LEU A 26 5.53 -10.74 42.02
N ALA A 27 4.92 -9.80 42.77
CA ALA A 27 4.61 -8.47 42.26
C ALA A 27 5.88 -7.72 41.83
N PHE A 28 6.96 -7.82 42.60
CA PHE A 28 8.25 -7.22 42.24
C PHE A 28 8.90 -7.92 41.01
N TYR A 29 8.79 -9.25 40.93
CA TYR A 29 9.28 -10.00 39.78
C TYR A 29 8.61 -9.56 38.45
N TYR A 30 7.28 -9.40 38.48
CA TYR A 30 6.53 -8.95 37.28
C TYR A 30 6.64 -7.43 37.01
N ARG A 31 7.39 -6.67 37.80
CA ARG A 31 7.61 -5.25 37.58
C ARG A 31 8.55 -4.99 36.39
N GLU A 32 9.54 -5.85 36.18
CA GLU A 32 10.54 -5.74 35.11
C GLU A 32 10.13 -6.47 33.83
N GLY A 33 9.25 -7.48 33.96
CA GLY A 33 8.74 -8.27 32.85
C GLY A 33 7.23 -8.18 32.68
N PHE A 34 6.71 -8.89 31.70
CA PHE A 34 5.26 -8.99 31.49
C PHE A 34 4.60 -9.87 32.56
N SER A 35 3.38 -9.48 32.96
CA SER A 35 2.60 -10.21 33.96
C SER A 35 2.30 -11.65 33.54
N VAL A 36 1.96 -12.48 34.53
CA VAL A 36 1.59 -13.89 34.32
C VAL A 36 0.44 -14.02 33.30
N ASN A 37 0.45 -15.10 32.51
CA ASN A 37 -0.55 -15.38 31.46
C ASN A 37 -0.74 -14.29 30.40
N THR A 38 0.29 -13.48 30.14
CA THR A 38 0.30 -12.48 29.07
C THR A 38 0.71 -13.13 27.74
N TRP A 39 -0.10 -12.90 26.72
CA TRP A 39 0.14 -13.34 25.35
C TRP A 39 0.06 -12.12 24.41
N ILE A 40 1.06 -11.95 23.57
CA ILE A 40 1.14 -10.84 22.58
C ILE A 40 1.42 -11.47 21.21
N ASN A 41 0.55 -11.21 20.23
CA ASN A 41 0.65 -11.77 18.88
C ASN A 41 0.91 -13.29 18.87
N GLY A 42 0.27 -14.02 19.79
CA GLY A 42 0.45 -15.46 19.91
C GLY A 42 1.75 -15.91 20.59
N VAL A 43 2.58 -14.98 21.10
CA VAL A 43 3.80 -15.25 21.88
C VAL A 43 3.47 -15.22 23.37
N TYR A 44 3.96 -16.22 24.11
CA TYR A 44 3.84 -16.28 25.57
C TYR A 44 4.92 -15.39 26.20
N CYS A 45 4.49 -14.34 26.92
CA CYS A 45 5.37 -13.26 27.36
C CYS A 45 5.64 -13.26 28.88
N THR A 46 4.99 -14.12 29.66
CA THR A 46 5.10 -14.15 31.14
C THR A 46 6.54 -14.05 31.64
N GLY A 47 6.86 -13.03 32.42
CA GLY A 47 8.16 -12.78 33.02
C GLY A 47 9.28 -12.40 32.07
N LYS A 48 9.01 -12.34 30.75
CA LYS A 48 9.99 -11.90 29.76
C LYS A 48 10.11 -10.38 29.75
N THR A 49 11.27 -9.89 29.37
CA THR A 49 11.53 -8.45 29.16
C THR A 49 10.96 -7.99 27.80
N VAL A 50 10.93 -6.69 27.58
CA VAL A 50 10.52 -6.10 26.29
C VAL A 50 11.45 -6.56 25.16
N GLU A 51 12.76 -6.59 25.40
CA GLU A 51 13.77 -7.01 24.43
C GLU A 51 13.63 -8.48 24.03
N GLU A 52 13.33 -9.35 25.01
CA GLU A 52 13.12 -10.78 24.74
C GLU A 52 11.86 -11.01 23.89
N VAL A 53 10.75 -10.32 24.24
CA VAL A 53 9.50 -10.43 23.49
C VAL A 53 9.64 -9.81 22.10
N ASN A 54 10.28 -8.64 21.98
CA ASN A 54 10.56 -8.01 20.68
C ASN A 54 11.34 -8.95 19.77
N SER A 55 12.42 -9.54 20.29
CA SER A 55 13.26 -10.47 19.53
C SER A 55 12.47 -11.70 19.04
N GLU A 56 11.59 -12.24 19.88
CA GLU A 56 10.77 -13.40 19.53
C GLU A 56 9.66 -13.05 18.52
N LEU A 57 9.08 -11.85 18.60
CA LEU A 57 8.11 -11.36 17.64
C LEU A 57 8.77 -11.14 16.28
N LEU A 58 9.96 -10.52 16.24
CA LEU A 58 10.71 -10.28 15.01
C LEU A 58 11.04 -11.57 14.25
N LEU A 59 11.33 -12.67 14.95
CA LEU A 59 11.56 -13.98 14.33
C LEU A 59 10.33 -14.53 13.59
N ARG A 60 9.14 -14.02 13.88
CA ARG A 60 7.87 -14.45 13.29
C ARG A 60 7.27 -13.41 12.34
N THR A 61 7.88 -12.23 12.29
CA THR A 61 7.43 -11.13 11.43
C THR A 61 8.10 -11.25 10.07
N GLU A 62 7.29 -11.43 9.04
CA GLU A 62 7.75 -11.37 7.65
C GLU A 62 7.45 -9.99 7.07
N ALA A 63 8.30 -9.54 6.14
CA ALA A 63 8.04 -8.31 5.42
C ALA A 63 6.76 -8.49 4.56
N PRO A 64 5.76 -7.64 4.73
CA PRO A 64 4.52 -7.77 3.97
C PRO A 64 4.71 -7.37 2.51
N ASN A 65 3.77 -7.79 1.68
CA ASN A 65 3.63 -7.31 0.32
C ASN A 65 2.56 -6.22 0.30
N ILE A 66 2.79 -5.16 -0.46
CA ILE A 66 1.79 -4.14 -0.74
C ILE A 66 1.17 -4.42 -2.11
N VAL A 67 -0.16 -4.48 -2.16
CA VAL A 67 -0.92 -4.61 -3.41
C VAL A 67 -1.36 -3.21 -3.86
N ILE A 68 -0.92 -2.80 -5.04
CA ILE A 68 -1.32 -1.54 -5.67
C ILE A 68 -2.40 -1.86 -6.69
N VAL A 69 -3.57 -1.22 -6.56
CA VAL A 69 -4.72 -1.44 -7.44
C VAL A 69 -4.94 -0.20 -8.31
N ASP A 70 -4.95 -0.38 -9.62
CA ASP A 70 -5.26 0.70 -10.56
C ASP A 70 -6.77 0.92 -10.75
N ARG A 71 -7.13 1.86 -11.64
CA ARG A 71 -8.53 2.22 -11.92
C ARG A 71 -9.31 1.07 -12.60
N GLU A 72 -8.63 0.24 -13.36
CA GLU A 72 -9.17 -0.91 -14.08
C GLU A 72 -9.30 -2.14 -13.17
N GLY A 73 -8.79 -2.07 -11.93
CA GLY A 73 -8.77 -3.17 -10.97
C GLY A 73 -7.59 -4.13 -11.17
N THR A 74 -6.58 -3.73 -11.95
CA THR A 74 -5.36 -4.52 -12.10
C THR A 74 -4.51 -4.38 -10.84
N GLU A 75 -3.98 -5.49 -10.36
CA GLU A 75 -3.19 -5.57 -9.16
C GLU A 75 -1.70 -5.70 -9.48
N TYR A 76 -0.90 -4.89 -8.82
CA TYR A 76 0.56 -4.92 -8.87
C TYR A 76 1.09 -5.12 -7.47
N THR A 77 2.04 -6.01 -7.29
CA THR A 77 2.56 -6.35 -5.96
C THR A 77 3.99 -5.84 -5.81
N ILE A 78 4.26 -5.20 -4.69
CA ILE A 78 5.61 -4.81 -4.26
C ILE A 78 5.95 -5.48 -2.94
N SER A 79 7.10 -6.13 -2.87
CA SER A 79 7.57 -6.76 -1.63
C SER A 79 8.39 -5.75 -0.81
N LEU A 80 7.99 -5.52 0.43
CA LEU A 80 8.76 -4.65 1.34
C LEU A 80 10.09 -5.28 1.77
N ALA A 81 10.29 -6.59 1.55
CA ALA A 81 11.59 -7.22 1.75
C ALA A 81 12.69 -6.60 0.84
N GLU A 82 12.31 -6.10 -0.35
CA GLU A 82 13.21 -5.42 -1.28
C GLU A 82 13.51 -3.97 -0.86
N ALA A 83 12.74 -3.43 0.10
CA ALA A 83 12.85 -2.08 0.62
C ALA A 83 13.49 -2.01 2.02
N ASP A 84 14.28 -3.01 2.40
CA ASP A 84 14.94 -3.12 3.72
C ASP A 84 13.95 -2.91 4.88
N TYR A 85 12.82 -3.63 4.81
CA TYR A 85 11.77 -3.60 5.82
C TYR A 85 12.30 -3.97 7.19
N GLN A 86 12.11 -3.10 8.17
CA GLN A 86 12.45 -3.34 9.56
C GLN A 86 11.22 -3.07 10.43
N ALA A 87 10.87 -4.05 11.24
CA ALA A 87 9.82 -3.94 12.24
C ALA A 87 10.46 -3.78 13.63
N ASP A 88 9.84 -3.00 14.50
CA ASP A 88 10.22 -2.86 15.91
C ASP A 88 8.98 -2.76 16.80
N TYR A 89 8.87 -3.69 17.74
CA TYR A 89 7.77 -3.72 18.71
C TYR A 89 8.13 -3.04 20.03
N SER A 90 9.38 -2.60 20.23
CA SER A 90 9.91 -2.15 21.53
C SER A 90 9.04 -1.06 22.15
N ASN A 91 8.65 -0.04 21.39
CA ASN A 91 7.86 1.08 21.89
C ASN A 91 6.45 0.65 22.33
N VAL A 92 5.75 -0.14 21.51
CA VAL A 92 4.39 -0.59 21.82
C VAL A 92 4.36 -1.63 22.94
N LEU A 93 5.40 -2.46 23.03
CA LEU A 93 5.60 -3.41 24.13
C LEU A 93 5.87 -2.68 25.45
N GLU A 94 6.74 -1.66 25.43
CA GLU A 94 7.05 -0.86 26.62
C GLU A 94 5.81 -0.11 27.11
N HIS A 95 5.05 0.51 26.22
CA HIS A 95 3.79 1.16 26.56
C HIS A 95 2.80 0.18 27.20
N TYR A 96 2.60 -0.99 26.58
CA TYR A 96 1.72 -2.03 27.12
C TYR A 96 2.21 -2.55 28.46
N ARG A 97 3.53 -2.75 28.65
CA ARG A 97 4.12 -3.15 29.93
C ARG A 97 3.84 -2.11 31.04
N GLN A 98 3.95 -0.82 30.73
CA GLN A 98 3.67 0.27 31.67
C GLN A 98 2.20 0.35 32.09
N GLU A 99 1.27 -0.05 31.21
CA GLU A 99 -0.16 -0.14 31.55
C GLU A 99 -0.48 -1.27 32.51
N GLN A 100 0.38 -2.29 32.61
CA GLN A 100 0.18 -3.43 33.51
C GLN A 100 0.46 -3.03 34.95
N ASN A 101 -0.51 -3.32 35.85
CA ASN A 101 -0.29 -3.19 37.29
C ASN A 101 0.30 -4.50 37.85
N PRO A 102 1.59 -4.53 38.25
CA PRO A 102 2.23 -5.74 38.74
C PRO A 102 1.60 -6.29 40.03
N PHE A 103 0.85 -5.49 40.76
CA PHE A 103 0.12 -5.94 41.96
C PHE A 103 -1.20 -6.68 41.63
N LEU A 104 -1.69 -6.61 40.39
CA LEU A 104 -2.87 -7.36 39.93
C LEU A 104 -2.52 -8.68 39.25
N TRP A 105 -1.30 -9.23 39.47
CA TRP A 105 -0.87 -10.47 38.83
C TRP A 105 -1.82 -11.65 39.10
N VAL A 106 -2.50 -11.68 40.26
CA VAL A 106 -3.47 -12.74 40.61
C VAL A 106 -4.65 -12.75 39.64
N ASP A 107 -5.12 -11.58 39.18
CA ASP A 107 -6.23 -11.47 38.21
C ASP A 107 -5.81 -12.11 36.89
N ASN A 108 -4.56 -11.94 36.45
CA ASN A 108 -4.03 -12.52 35.23
C ASN A 108 -3.80 -14.06 35.35
N VAL A 109 -3.69 -14.59 36.55
CA VAL A 109 -3.69 -16.07 36.74
C VAL A 109 -5.06 -16.65 36.40
N LEU A 110 -6.14 -15.94 36.72
CA LEU A 110 -7.51 -16.37 36.48
C LEU A 110 -8.00 -16.03 35.08
N PHE A 111 -7.52 -14.89 34.51
CA PHE A 111 -7.93 -14.35 33.23
C PHE A 111 -6.71 -14.16 32.33
N HIS A 112 -6.70 -14.83 31.18
CA HIS A 112 -5.61 -14.69 30.21
C HIS A 112 -5.62 -13.28 29.58
N SER A 113 -4.50 -12.59 29.59
CA SER A 113 -4.33 -11.34 28.84
C SER A 113 -3.79 -11.66 27.45
N ARG A 114 -4.60 -11.41 26.42
CA ARG A 114 -4.21 -11.54 25.01
C ARG A 114 -4.31 -10.19 24.34
N ARG A 115 -3.24 -9.80 23.65
CA ARG A 115 -3.16 -8.55 22.90
C ARG A 115 -2.56 -8.80 21.52
N GLU A 116 -3.05 -8.05 20.56
CA GLU A 116 -2.42 -7.90 19.25
C GLU A 116 -1.86 -6.48 19.18
N LEU A 117 -0.57 -6.39 18.91
CA LEU A 117 0.18 -5.14 18.82
C LEU A 117 0.82 -5.06 17.43
N SER A 118 0.74 -3.89 16.82
CA SER A 118 1.40 -3.62 15.55
C SER A 118 2.78 -3.01 15.80
N PRO A 119 3.81 -3.41 15.04
CA PRO A 119 5.15 -2.82 15.16
C PRO A 119 5.19 -1.40 14.62
N THR A 120 6.19 -0.65 15.03
CA THR A 120 6.67 0.49 14.26
C THR A 120 7.45 -0.05 13.06
N VAL A 121 7.16 0.46 11.87
CA VAL A 121 7.77 0.01 10.61
C VAL A 121 8.68 1.10 10.08
N THR A 122 9.87 0.71 9.62
CA THR A 122 10.76 1.56 8.84
C THR A 122 11.17 0.85 7.56
N VAL A 123 11.32 1.59 6.47
CA VAL A 123 11.80 1.10 5.17
C VAL A 123 12.85 2.05 4.65
N ASP A 124 13.76 1.56 3.83
CA ASP A 124 14.65 2.41 3.04
C ASP A 124 13.85 2.99 1.86
N VAL A 125 13.62 4.31 1.89
CA VAL A 125 12.82 5.02 0.89
C VAL A 125 13.45 4.91 -0.50
N ASP A 126 14.77 4.94 -0.61
CA ASP A 126 15.48 4.80 -1.90
C ASP A 126 15.32 3.38 -2.46
N ALA A 127 15.35 2.36 -1.59
CA ALA A 127 15.10 0.99 -2.00
C ALA A 127 13.62 0.79 -2.39
N LEU A 128 12.68 1.36 -1.63
CA LEU A 128 11.25 1.36 -1.97
C LEU A 128 11.01 2.03 -3.33
N ARG A 129 11.68 3.17 -3.59
CA ARG A 129 11.59 3.86 -4.88
C ARG A 129 12.11 3.00 -6.02
N ARG A 130 13.24 2.34 -5.86
CA ARG A 130 13.78 1.41 -6.88
C ARG A 130 12.82 0.26 -7.17
N ALA A 131 12.24 -0.33 -6.11
CA ALA A 131 11.25 -1.40 -6.26
C ALA A 131 9.99 -0.89 -6.97
N TYR A 132 9.48 0.29 -6.61
CA TYR A 132 8.36 0.95 -7.26
C TYR A 132 8.62 1.23 -8.75
N ASP A 133 9.78 1.84 -9.08
CA ASP A 133 10.16 2.17 -10.46
C ASP A 133 10.37 0.91 -11.33
N SER A 134 10.54 -0.26 -10.71
CA SER A 134 10.64 -1.54 -11.41
C SER A 134 9.29 -2.09 -11.87
N LEU A 135 8.17 -1.62 -11.31
CA LEU A 135 6.83 -2.10 -11.64
C LEU A 135 6.49 -1.84 -13.11
N GLU A 136 5.76 -2.77 -13.72
CA GLU A 136 5.43 -2.72 -15.14
C GLU A 136 4.63 -1.47 -15.51
N PHE A 137 3.59 -1.13 -14.71
CA PHE A 137 2.77 0.04 -14.98
C PHE A 137 3.57 1.35 -14.87
N VAL A 138 4.51 1.44 -13.92
CA VAL A 138 5.37 2.62 -13.74
C VAL A 138 6.25 2.82 -14.95
N ARG A 139 6.92 1.76 -15.42
CA ARG A 139 7.73 1.80 -16.63
C ARG A 139 6.91 2.16 -17.87
N ALA A 140 5.75 1.53 -18.02
CA ALA A 140 4.85 1.83 -19.11
C ALA A 140 4.42 3.30 -19.10
N GLU A 141 4.08 3.85 -17.92
CA GLU A 141 3.64 5.22 -17.76
C GLU A 141 4.77 6.24 -18.03
N GLN A 142 6.00 5.92 -17.62
CA GLN A 142 7.19 6.77 -17.88
C GLN A 142 7.47 6.97 -19.37
N HIS A 143 7.21 5.97 -20.20
CA HIS A 143 7.49 5.98 -21.64
C HIS A 143 6.35 6.55 -22.49
N LYS A 144 5.17 6.79 -21.92
CA LYS A 144 4.05 7.40 -22.66
C LYS A 144 4.32 8.88 -22.96
N ASN A 145 3.95 9.29 -24.16
CA ASN A 145 4.03 10.71 -24.55
C ASN A 145 3.13 11.57 -23.61
N LYS A 146 3.68 12.66 -23.10
CA LYS A 146 3.02 13.57 -22.16
C LYS A 146 2.36 14.76 -22.85
N ASP A 147 2.61 14.91 -24.16
CA ASP A 147 2.07 16.02 -24.93
C ASP A 147 0.62 15.75 -25.34
N TYR A 148 -0.17 16.78 -25.34
CA TYR A 148 -1.51 16.74 -25.93
C TYR A 148 -1.37 17.10 -27.40
N SER A 149 -1.43 16.12 -28.28
CA SER A 149 -1.11 16.32 -29.70
C SER A 149 -1.92 15.42 -30.63
N LEU A 150 -2.10 15.88 -31.84
CA LEU A 150 -2.59 15.13 -32.97
C LEU A 150 -1.59 15.32 -34.10
N ALA A 151 -0.90 14.24 -34.48
CA ALA A 151 0.15 14.30 -35.50
C ALA A 151 0.19 12.99 -36.29
N ARG A 152 0.81 13.03 -37.49
CA ARG A 152 1.12 11.80 -38.24
C ARG A 152 2.35 11.10 -37.63
N ASP A 153 2.25 9.83 -37.50
CA ASP A 153 3.38 8.99 -37.12
C ASP A 153 4.27 8.62 -38.31
N THR A 154 5.27 7.76 -38.08
CA THR A 154 6.20 7.30 -39.12
C THR A 154 5.55 6.39 -40.17
N SER A 155 4.38 5.79 -39.89
CA SER A 155 3.60 4.99 -40.84
C SER A 155 2.73 5.87 -41.75
N GLY A 156 2.56 7.13 -41.40
CA GLY A 156 1.69 8.11 -42.09
C GLY A 156 0.28 8.18 -41.52
N GLU A 157 -0.01 7.44 -40.47
CA GLU A 157 -1.29 7.44 -39.75
C GLU A 157 -1.39 8.62 -38.78
N TYR A 158 -2.59 9.17 -38.58
CA TYR A 158 -2.79 10.13 -37.50
C TYR A 158 -2.87 9.40 -36.15
N VAL A 159 -2.11 9.90 -35.18
CA VAL A 159 -2.09 9.45 -33.79
C VAL A 159 -2.46 10.60 -32.89
N PHE A 160 -3.39 10.37 -31.99
CA PHE A 160 -3.80 11.32 -30.98
C PHE A 160 -3.22 10.95 -29.62
N THR A 161 -2.67 11.93 -28.92
CA THR A 161 -2.13 11.76 -27.57
C THR A 161 -2.87 12.70 -26.63
N ASP A 162 -3.50 12.15 -25.61
CA ASP A 162 -4.37 12.84 -24.65
C ASP A 162 -3.61 13.58 -23.53
N GLY A 163 -2.30 13.67 -23.66
CA GLY A 163 -1.43 14.30 -22.68
C GLY A 163 -1.41 13.54 -21.34
N LEU A 164 -1.60 14.30 -20.25
CA LEU A 164 -1.59 13.75 -18.88
C LEU A 164 -3.00 13.46 -18.33
N ALA A 165 -4.08 13.88 -19.02
CA ALA A 165 -5.43 13.73 -18.48
C ALA A 165 -5.81 12.28 -18.23
N GLY A 166 -6.22 11.98 -17.00
CA GLY A 166 -6.61 10.64 -16.57
C GLY A 166 -5.47 9.62 -16.42
N ARG A 167 -4.22 10.05 -16.59
CA ARG A 167 -3.04 9.22 -16.41
C ARG A 167 -2.60 9.20 -14.95
N ILE A 168 -1.78 8.22 -14.58
CA ILE A 168 -1.24 8.11 -13.23
C ILE A 168 -0.16 9.18 -13.02
N ASP A 169 -0.30 9.96 -11.95
CA ASP A 169 0.75 10.81 -11.40
C ASP A 169 1.69 9.94 -10.57
N LEU A 170 2.80 9.53 -11.16
CA LEU A 170 3.74 8.59 -10.57
C LEU A 170 4.34 9.10 -9.25
N GLU A 171 4.55 10.42 -9.12
CA GLU A 171 5.08 10.98 -7.88
C GLU A 171 4.02 10.95 -6.76
N LYS A 172 2.78 11.30 -7.08
CA LYS A 172 1.67 11.16 -6.13
C LYS A 172 1.43 9.71 -5.72
N ALA A 173 1.52 8.78 -6.68
CA ALA A 173 1.36 7.36 -6.42
C ALA A 173 2.47 6.82 -5.52
N PHE A 174 3.72 7.28 -5.70
CA PHE A 174 4.82 6.93 -4.81
C PHE A 174 4.63 7.49 -3.39
N LEU A 175 4.27 8.76 -3.25
CA LEU A 175 3.96 9.36 -1.94
C LEU A 175 2.79 8.64 -1.24
N ALA A 176 1.77 8.22 -2.00
CA ALA A 176 0.68 7.42 -1.46
C ALA A 176 1.15 6.02 -1.01
N LEU A 177 2.11 5.42 -1.73
CA LEU A 177 2.73 4.16 -1.33
C LEU A 177 3.52 4.32 -0.02
N GLU A 178 4.33 5.36 0.12
CA GLU A 178 5.05 5.66 1.37
C GLU A 178 4.07 5.77 2.55
N ASN A 179 3.00 6.56 2.40
CA ASN A 179 1.96 6.69 3.42
C ASN A 179 1.25 5.35 3.74
N THR A 180 1.02 4.50 2.73
CA THR A 180 0.44 3.17 2.91
C THR A 180 1.32 2.29 3.78
N VAL A 181 2.64 2.30 3.52
CA VAL A 181 3.65 1.56 4.29
C VAL A 181 3.73 2.09 5.73
N GLU A 182 3.83 3.41 5.91
CA GLU A 182 3.92 4.04 7.24
C GLU A 182 2.69 3.74 8.12
N ASN A 183 1.50 3.66 7.51
CA ASN A 183 0.26 3.33 8.22
C ASN A 183 0.03 1.83 8.39
N GLY A 184 0.96 0.97 7.94
CA GLY A 184 0.86 -0.48 8.05
C GLY A 184 -0.30 -1.07 7.23
N GLN A 185 -0.69 -0.40 6.14
CA GLN A 185 -1.72 -0.89 5.22
C GLN A 185 -1.08 -1.79 4.16
N GLU A 186 -1.81 -2.81 3.73
CA GLU A 186 -1.32 -3.79 2.75
C GLU A 186 -1.85 -3.52 1.32
N THR A 187 -2.73 -2.54 1.16
CA THR A 187 -3.35 -2.23 -0.14
C THR A 187 -3.37 -0.73 -0.39
N LEU A 188 -2.91 -0.31 -1.56
CA LEU A 188 -3.00 1.04 -2.09
C LEU A 188 -3.93 1.06 -3.30
N ASN A 189 -5.07 1.74 -3.20
CA ASN A 189 -5.92 2.03 -4.34
C ASN A 189 -5.56 3.40 -4.93
N LEU A 190 -5.05 3.41 -6.18
CA LEU A 190 -4.59 4.63 -6.84
C LEU A 190 -5.72 5.63 -7.10
N SER A 191 -6.95 5.15 -7.34
CA SER A 191 -8.12 6.02 -7.57
C SER A 191 -8.57 6.72 -6.29
N ASP A 192 -8.69 5.96 -5.20
CA ASP A 192 -9.12 6.49 -3.90
C ASP A 192 -8.10 7.45 -3.32
N SER A 193 -6.80 7.22 -3.61
CA SER A 193 -5.69 8.07 -3.19
C SER A 193 -5.49 9.29 -4.10
N GLY A 194 -6.32 9.45 -5.14
CA GLY A 194 -6.26 10.59 -6.06
C GLY A 194 -4.98 10.67 -6.89
N CYS A 195 -4.40 9.51 -7.20
CA CYS A 195 -3.12 9.39 -7.93
C CYS A 195 -3.25 9.58 -9.44
N TYR A 196 -4.37 10.09 -9.94
CA TYR A 196 -4.57 10.37 -11.35
C TYR A 196 -4.62 11.87 -11.62
N TYR A 197 -4.06 12.28 -12.76
CA TYR A 197 -4.18 13.67 -13.21
C TYR A 197 -5.63 14.00 -13.53
N ASP A 198 -6.20 14.95 -12.80
CA ASP A 198 -7.51 15.55 -13.09
C ASP A 198 -7.30 16.85 -13.88
N ILE A 199 -7.09 16.71 -15.18
CA ILE A 199 -6.86 17.83 -16.09
C ILE A 199 -8.08 18.02 -16.97
N THR A 200 -8.74 19.17 -16.82
CA THR A 200 -9.83 19.57 -17.70
C THR A 200 -9.25 20.13 -19.00
N PRO A 201 -9.55 19.51 -20.17
CA PRO A 201 -9.05 20.01 -21.45
C PRO A 201 -9.52 21.44 -21.74
N ASN A 202 -8.61 22.28 -22.19
CA ASN A 202 -8.96 23.61 -22.70
C ASN A 202 -9.68 23.53 -24.07
N GLU A 203 -10.20 24.65 -24.59
CA GLU A 203 -10.99 24.68 -25.84
C GLU A 203 -10.19 24.17 -27.05
N ASN A 204 -8.90 24.47 -27.14
CA ASN A 204 -8.06 23.97 -28.23
C ASN A 204 -7.89 22.45 -28.15
N GLN A 205 -7.71 21.92 -26.94
CA GLN A 205 -7.60 20.48 -26.71
C GLN A 205 -8.92 19.75 -27.00
N LYS A 206 -10.05 20.35 -26.66
CA LYS A 206 -11.38 19.82 -27.02
C LYS A 206 -11.55 19.79 -28.54
N THR A 207 -11.13 20.84 -29.23
CA THR A 207 -11.17 20.91 -30.69
C THR A 207 -10.33 19.81 -31.32
N LEU A 208 -9.08 19.60 -30.87
CA LEU A 208 -8.23 18.54 -31.36
C LEU A 208 -8.84 17.15 -31.09
N ARG A 209 -9.44 16.94 -29.92
CA ARG A 209 -10.11 15.66 -29.57
C ARG A 209 -11.33 15.40 -30.46
N ASN A 210 -12.09 16.42 -30.77
CA ASN A 210 -13.23 16.29 -31.71
C ASN A 210 -12.73 15.97 -33.12
N LEU A 211 -11.71 16.68 -33.60
CA LEU A 211 -11.07 16.39 -34.88
C LEU A 211 -10.55 14.95 -34.94
N TRP A 212 -9.91 14.48 -33.86
CA TRP A 212 -9.45 13.07 -33.76
C TRP A 212 -10.60 12.09 -33.96
N LYS A 213 -11.75 12.28 -33.31
CA LYS A 213 -12.92 11.38 -33.46
C LYS A 213 -13.37 11.22 -34.90
N GLU A 214 -13.34 12.30 -35.66
CA GLU A 214 -13.66 12.26 -37.10
C GLU A 214 -12.58 11.50 -37.88
N ILE A 215 -11.31 11.78 -37.61
CA ILE A 215 -10.19 11.09 -38.26
C ILE A 215 -10.21 9.60 -37.94
N GLU A 216 -10.38 9.22 -36.68
CA GLU A 216 -10.45 7.83 -36.21
C GLU A 216 -11.54 7.06 -36.99
N ARG A 217 -12.70 7.69 -37.19
CA ARG A 217 -13.80 7.11 -37.97
C ARG A 217 -13.38 6.82 -39.43
N TYR A 218 -12.59 7.69 -40.04
CA TYR A 218 -12.10 7.48 -41.41
C TYR A 218 -10.97 6.44 -41.45
N GLN A 219 -10.06 6.48 -40.51
CA GLN A 219 -8.94 5.51 -40.43
C GLN A 219 -9.38 4.10 -40.08
N SER A 220 -10.54 3.93 -39.41
CA SER A 220 -11.11 2.63 -39.08
C SER A 220 -11.98 2.03 -40.21
N CYS A 221 -12.02 2.62 -41.39
CA CYS A 221 -12.76 2.08 -42.53
C CYS A 221 -12.16 0.76 -43.01
N ASP A 222 -13.01 -0.25 -43.17
CA ASP A 222 -12.64 -1.54 -43.79
C ASP A 222 -13.02 -1.52 -45.27
N ILE A 223 -12.18 -0.90 -46.10
CA ILE A 223 -12.37 -0.78 -47.54
C ILE A 223 -11.36 -1.64 -48.25
N VAL A 224 -11.81 -2.51 -49.15
CA VAL A 224 -10.95 -3.33 -49.99
C VAL A 224 -11.32 -3.09 -51.46
N TYR A 225 -10.38 -2.62 -52.24
CA TYR A 225 -10.51 -2.57 -53.69
C TYR A 225 -10.25 -3.95 -54.28
N CYS A 226 -11.18 -4.41 -55.12
CA CYS A 226 -11.06 -5.70 -55.81
C CYS A 226 -10.88 -5.48 -57.32
N PHE A 227 -9.76 -5.95 -57.84
CA PHE A 227 -9.45 -5.94 -59.29
C PHE A 227 -9.36 -7.41 -59.78
N GLY A 228 -10.51 -7.93 -60.21
CA GLY A 228 -10.61 -9.36 -60.52
C GLY A 228 -10.42 -10.22 -59.25
N GLN A 229 -9.34 -11.00 -59.15
CA GLN A 229 -9.00 -11.80 -57.99
C GLN A 229 -8.05 -11.07 -57.00
N GLU A 230 -7.47 -9.97 -57.39
CA GLU A 230 -6.59 -9.18 -56.53
C GLU A 230 -7.37 -8.30 -55.58
N ARG A 231 -6.93 -8.28 -54.31
CA ARG A 231 -7.53 -7.48 -53.23
C ARG A 231 -6.50 -6.52 -52.70
N HIS A 232 -6.84 -5.25 -52.69
CA HIS A 232 -6.02 -4.17 -52.18
C HIS A 232 -6.76 -3.48 -51.01
N PRO A 233 -6.44 -3.80 -49.74
CA PRO A 233 -7.04 -3.13 -48.61
C PRO A 233 -6.57 -1.67 -48.56
N VAL A 234 -7.47 -0.76 -48.26
CA VAL A 234 -7.15 0.63 -47.93
C VAL A 234 -6.67 0.68 -46.48
N THR A 235 -5.44 1.11 -46.30
CA THR A 235 -4.84 1.21 -44.95
C THR A 235 -5.25 2.53 -44.27
N ALA A 236 -5.07 2.62 -42.96
CA ALA A 236 -5.26 3.85 -42.20
C ALA A 236 -4.36 5.01 -42.74
N ALA A 237 -3.16 4.68 -43.18
CA ALA A 237 -2.25 5.65 -43.83
C ALA A 237 -2.78 6.17 -45.19
N ASP A 238 -3.38 5.27 -46.00
CA ASP A 238 -4.04 5.66 -47.23
C ASP A 238 -5.22 6.62 -46.94
N CYS A 239 -6.07 6.26 -45.98
CA CYS A 239 -7.17 7.13 -45.54
C CYS A 239 -6.65 8.48 -45.02
N ALA A 240 -5.59 8.52 -44.25
CA ALA A 240 -4.95 9.74 -43.78
C ALA A 240 -4.42 10.61 -44.96
N SER A 241 -3.93 9.97 -46.04
CA SER A 241 -3.42 10.69 -47.23
C SER A 241 -4.53 11.42 -48.02
N PHE A 242 -5.77 10.96 -47.91
CA PHE A 242 -6.91 11.57 -48.59
C PHE A 242 -7.44 12.82 -47.84
N LEU A 243 -7.05 13.04 -46.59
CA LEU A 243 -7.51 14.20 -45.83
C LEU A 243 -6.80 15.48 -46.29
N VAL A 244 -7.55 16.53 -46.49
CA VAL A 244 -7.02 17.88 -46.77
C VAL A 244 -6.43 18.42 -45.48
N THR A 245 -5.19 18.93 -45.55
CA THR A 245 -4.48 19.39 -44.35
C THR A 245 -4.07 20.86 -44.49
N GLU A 246 -4.16 21.59 -43.40
CA GLU A 246 -3.60 22.92 -43.20
C GLU A 246 -2.71 22.93 -41.97
N ASN A 247 -1.47 23.41 -42.11
CA ASN A 247 -0.47 23.38 -41.03
C ASN A 247 -0.23 21.97 -40.41
N GLY A 248 -0.36 20.91 -41.21
CA GLY A 248 -0.18 19.54 -40.78
C GLY A 248 -1.37 18.89 -40.05
N LEU A 249 -2.44 19.63 -39.83
CA LEU A 249 -3.69 19.13 -39.28
C LEU A 249 -4.78 19.02 -40.35
N PRO A 250 -5.63 17.99 -40.33
CA PRO A 250 -6.80 17.92 -41.17
C PRO A 250 -7.75 19.11 -40.94
N VAL A 251 -8.31 19.61 -42.02
CA VAL A 251 -9.34 20.67 -41.96
C VAL A 251 -10.69 20.08 -42.32
N THR A 252 -11.70 20.48 -41.58
CA THR A 252 -13.09 20.17 -41.89
C THR A 252 -13.67 21.25 -42.78
N ASP A 253 -14.60 20.90 -43.65
CA ASP A 253 -15.34 21.86 -44.44
C ASP A 253 -16.35 22.68 -43.58
N GLN A 254 -17.07 23.62 -44.22
CA GLN A 254 -18.05 24.48 -43.52
C GLN A 254 -19.25 23.70 -42.95
N THR A 255 -19.42 22.43 -43.36
CA THR A 255 -20.48 21.53 -42.87
C THR A 255 -20.01 20.65 -41.74
N GLY A 256 -18.72 20.71 -41.40
CA GLY A 256 -18.11 19.88 -40.33
C GLY A 256 -17.72 18.48 -40.79
N ASN A 257 -17.68 18.22 -42.10
CA ASN A 257 -17.20 16.96 -42.69
C ASN A 257 -15.73 17.05 -43.08
#